data_97f2ed65f40fc3a1f7e307c6268d1ad9
#
_entry.id   97f2ed65f40fc3a1f7e307c6268d1ad9
#
_cell.length_a   1.000
_cell.length_b   1.000
_cell.length_c   1.000
_cell.angle_alpha   90.00
_cell.angle_beta   90.00
_cell.angle_gamma   90.00
#
_symmetry.space_group_name_H-M   'P 1'
#
loop_
_entity.id
_entity.type
_entity.pdbx_description
1 polymer ?
#
loop_
_entity_poly.entity_id
_entity_poly.type
_entity_poly.pdbx_seq_one_letter_code
_entity_poly.pdbx_strand_id
1 'polypeptide(L)' 'MAAPVVPGPDQRWRCGACGNLTRFDVARTRRTVEFWHIDLAGAAAVEDTEVREEIVESVTCRWCGRTDAVETVARAEAG' A
#
# COMPACT_ATOMS: atom_id res chain seq x y z
N MET A 1 -17.86 4.22 6.68
CA MET A 1 -17.15 3.11 6.02
C MET A 1 -15.81 2.90 6.73
N ALA A 2 -15.51 1.67 7.12
CA ALA A 2 -14.26 1.39 7.80
C ALA A 2 -13.08 1.50 6.83
N ALA A 3 -11.96 2.04 7.29
CA ALA A 3 -10.73 2.06 6.51
C ALA A 3 -10.23 0.63 6.30
N PRO A 4 -9.61 0.32 5.14
CA PRO A 4 -9.03 -0.99 4.92
C PRO A 4 -7.90 -1.26 5.92
N VAL A 5 -7.78 -2.53 6.31
CA VAL A 5 -6.76 -2.94 7.27
C VAL A 5 -5.42 -3.15 6.53
N VAL A 6 -4.38 -2.49 7.02
CA VAL A 6 -3.03 -2.67 6.49
C VAL A 6 -2.34 -3.80 7.27
N PRO A 7 -1.78 -4.82 6.59
CA PRO A 7 -1.15 -5.92 7.29
C PRO A 7 0.11 -5.47 8.05
N GLY A 8 0.27 -6.00 9.26
CA GLY A 8 1.49 -5.84 10.04
C GLY A 8 2.62 -6.72 9.50
N PRO A 9 3.81 -6.70 10.15
CA PRO A 9 4.98 -7.43 9.65
C PRO A 9 4.81 -8.95 9.60
N ASP A 10 3.92 -9.52 10.43
CA ASP A 10 3.64 -10.96 10.46
C ASP A 10 2.36 -11.33 9.73
N GLN A 11 1.79 -10.40 8.98
CA GLN A 11 0.52 -10.58 8.30
C GLN A 11 0.64 -10.34 6.80
N ARG A 12 -0.38 -10.75 6.07
CA ARG A 12 -0.53 -10.46 4.65
C ARG A 12 -2.00 -10.36 4.29
N TRP A 13 -2.30 -9.77 3.14
CA TRP A 13 -3.65 -9.76 2.61
C TRP A 13 -4.02 -11.10 1.98
N ARG A 14 -5.30 -11.41 2.08
CA ARG A 14 -5.92 -12.54 1.39
C ARG A 14 -7.30 -12.13 0.93
N CYS A 15 -7.65 -12.47 -0.30
CA CYS A 15 -9.03 -12.33 -0.74
C CYS A 15 -9.84 -13.55 -0.27
N GLY A 16 -10.79 -13.32 0.62
CA GLY A 16 -11.64 -14.39 1.13
C GLY A 16 -12.61 -14.96 0.09
N ALA A 17 -12.80 -14.26 -1.03
CA ALA A 17 -13.71 -14.71 -2.08
C ALA A 17 -13.03 -15.64 -3.10
N CYS A 18 -11.79 -15.36 -3.50
CA CYS A 18 -11.09 -16.14 -4.54
C CYS A 18 -9.76 -16.74 -4.10
N GLY A 19 -9.28 -16.41 -2.89
CA GLY A 19 -8.03 -16.95 -2.37
C GLY A 19 -6.77 -16.23 -2.84
N ASN A 20 -6.88 -15.11 -3.54
CA ASN A 20 -5.74 -14.33 -4.00
C ASN A 20 -4.86 -13.89 -2.82
N LEU A 21 -3.56 -14.11 -2.94
CA LEU A 21 -2.58 -13.77 -1.91
C LEU A 21 -1.52 -12.77 -2.39
N THR A 22 -1.48 -12.44 -3.68
CA THR A 22 -0.32 -11.77 -4.26
C THR A 22 -0.60 -10.53 -5.08
N ARG A 23 -1.84 -10.30 -5.50
CA ARG A 23 -2.14 -9.20 -6.43
C ARG A 23 -3.33 -8.39 -5.96
N PHE A 24 -3.04 -7.17 -5.50
CA PHE A 24 -4.03 -6.24 -4.97
C PHE A 24 -3.77 -4.86 -5.53
N ASP A 25 -4.84 -4.16 -5.90
CA ASP A 25 -4.77 -2.75 -6.26
C ASP A 25 -5.03 -1.93 -5.02
N VAL A 26 -4.07 -1.11 -4.62
CA VAL A 26 -4.15 -0.29 -3.43
C VAL A 26 -4.29 1.17 -3.84
N ALA A 27 -5.41 1.78 -3.50
CA ALA A 27 -5.60 3.21 -3.65
C ALA A 27 -5.18 3.89 -2.35
N ARG A 28 -4.18 4.76 -2.43
CA ARG A 28 -3.70 5.49 -1.25
C ARG A 28 -3.38 6.93 -1.56
N THR A 29 -3.50 7.77 -0.55
CA THR A 29 -3.08 9.16 -0.58
C THR A 29 -1.87 9.30 0.33
N ARG A 30 -0.82 9.94 -0.18
CA ARG A 30 0.42 10.14 0.58
C ARG A 30 0.86 11.59 0.43
N ARG A 31 1.19 12.21 1.56
CA ARG A 31 1.76 13.54 1.61
C ARG A 31 3.21 13.43 2.05
N THR A 32 4.13 13.96 1.23
CA THR A 32 5.56 13.91 1.51
C THR A 32 6.17 15.30 1.50
N VAL A 33 7.24 15.45 2.27
CA VAL A 33 8.15 16.59 2.18
C VAL A 33 9.49 16.03 1.75
N GLU A 34 10.02 16.57 0.67
CA GLU A 34 11.27 16.09 0.09
C GLU A 34 12.31 17.20 0.04
N PHE A 35 13.55 16.85 0.33
CA PHE A 35 14.67 17.76 0.15
C PHE A 35 15.31 17.46 -1.20
N TRP A 36 15.26 18.42 -2.10
CA TRP A 36 15.82 18.34 -3.43
C TRP A 36 17.10 19.15 -3.50
N HIS A 37 18.14 18.58 -4.04
CA HIS A 37 19.35 19.30 -4.41
C HIS A 37 19.33 19.52 -5.92
N ILE A 38 19.44 20.76 -6.33
CA ILE A 38 19.53 21.14 -7.74
C ILE A 38 20.93 21.67 -7.96
N ASP A 39 21.67 21.08 -8.89
CA ASP A 39 23.02 21.53 -9.20
C ASP A 39 22.98 22.80 -10.05
N LEU A 40 24.13 23.40 -10.29
CA LEU A 40 24.21 24.67 -11.03
C LEU A 40 23.82 24.50 -12.51
N ALA A 41 23.82 23.30 -13.03
CA ALA A 41 23.36 23.00 -14.39
C ALA A 41 21.85 22.74 -14.47
N GLY A 42 21.17 22.68 -13.32
CA GLY A 42 19.72 22.50 -13.24
C GLY A 42 19.26 21.06 -13.06
N ALA A 43 20.17 20.10 -12.92
CA ALA A 43 19.80 18.72 -12.64
C ALA A 43 19.34 18.57 -11.19
N ALA A 44 18.20 17.91 -10.98
CA ALA A 44 17.62 17.71 -9.65
C ALA A 44 17.83 16.30 -9.15
N ALA A 45 18.12 16.17 -7.86
CA ALA A 45 18.20 14.89 -7.16
C ALA A 45 17.47 15.00 -5.84
N VAL A 46 16.67 13.98 -5.50
CA VAL A 46 16.01 13.91 -4.21
C VAL A 46 16.98 13.29 -3.21
N GLU A 47 17.34 14.06 -2.20
CA GLU A 47 18.34 13.64 -1.20
C GLU A 47 17.69 13.10 0.07
N ASP A 48 16.46 13.53 0.37
CA ASP A 48 15.75 13.09 1.57
C ASP A 48 14.24 13.12 1.31
N THR A 49 13.52 12.18 1.90
CA THR A 49 12.08 12.09 1.80
C THR A 49 11.49 11.81 3.18
N GLU A 50 10.53 12.63 3.61
CA GLU A 50 9.80 12.44 4.84
C GLU A 50 8.32 12.24 4.52
N VAL A 51 7.74 11.13 4.96
CA VAL A 51 6.30 10.89 4.81
C VAL A 51 5.58 11.54 5.97
N ARG A 52 4.76 12.54 5.68
CA ARG A 52 3.99 13.29 6.69
C ARG A 52 2.66 12.64 6.99
N GLU A 53 2.03 12.07 5.97
CA GLU A 53 0.71 11.47 6.09
C GLU A 53 0.54 10.42 5.01
N GLU A 54 -0.08 9.31 5.35
CA GLU A 54 -0.42 8.27 4.39
C GLU A 54 -1.76 7.66 4.79
N ILE A 55 -2.70 7.63 3.83
CA ILE A 55 -4.02 7.06 4.01
C ILE A 55 -4.23 6.01 2.94
N VAL A 56 -4.49 4.77 3.34
CA VAL A 56 -4.93 3.70 2.44
C VAL A 56 -6.44 3.83 2.31
N GLU A 57 -6.92 4.19 1.13
CA GLU A 57 -8.33 4.45 0.87
C GLU A 57 -9.11 3.18 0.56
N SER A 58 -8.52 2.28 -0.23
CA SER A 58 -9.14 1.01 -0.59
C SER A 58 -8.10 -0.02 -1.01
N VAL A 59 -8.47 -1.29 -0.85
CA VAL A 59 -7.70 -2.42 -1.34
C VAL A 59 -8.65 -3.30 -2.14
N THR A 60 -8.34 -3.54 -3.40
CA THR A 60 -9.18 -4.30 -4.31
C THR A 60 -8.42 -5.55 -4.78
N CYS A 61 -9.09 -6.71 -4.73
CA CYS A 61 -8.53 -7.92 -5.29
C CYS A 61 -8.43 -7.76 -6.81
N ARG A 62 -7.22 -7.90 -7.35
CA ARG A 62 -7.01 -7.72 -8.79
C ARG A 62 -7.65 -8.82 -9.64
N TRP A 63 -7.86 -10.00 -9.06
CA TRP A 63 -8.39 -11.15 -9.81
C TRP A 63 -9.91 -11.15 -9.90
N CYS A 64 -10.61 -10.91 -8.78
CA CYS A 64 -12.08 -10.95 -8.76
C CYS A 64 -12.74 -9.57 -8.66
N GLY A 65 -11.97 -8.51 -8.41
CA GLY A 65 -12.46 -7.14 -8.36
C GLY A 65 -13.18 -6.75 -7.07
N ARG A 66 -13.21 -7.62 -6.07
CA ARG A 66 -13.90 -7.32 -4.81
C ARG A 66 -13.03 -6.50 -3.86
N THR A 67 -13.67 -5.56 -3.16
CA THR A 67 -13.06 -4.78 -2.10
C THR A 67 -13.49 -5.24 -0.72
N ASP A 68 -14.65 -5.87 -0.63
CA ASP A 68 -15.27 -6.27 0.65
C ASP A 68 -14.78 -7.61 1.19
N ALA A 69 -14.01 -8.36 0.41
CA ALA A 69 -13.53 -9.69 0.79
C ALA A 69 -12.03 -9.73 1.12
N VAL A 70 -11.34 -8.59 1.02
CA VAL A 70 -9.90 -8.52 1.34
C VAL A 70 -9.74 -8.49 2.87
N GLU A 71 -8.96 -9.42 3.39
CA GLU A 71 -8.71 -9.57 4.82
C GLU A 71 -7.22 -9.71 5.11
N THR A 72 -6.84 -9.53 6.36
CA THR A 72 -5.47 -9.79 6.80
C THR A 72 -5.42 -11.16 7.47
N VAL A 73 -4.41 -11.94 7.13
CA VAL A 73 -4.18 -13.25 7.72
C VAL A 73 -2.71 -13.37 8.15
N ALA A 74 -2.43 -14.31 9.05
CA ALA A 74 -1.05 -14.57 9.43
C ALA A 74 -0.26 -15.12 8.23
N ARG A 75 0.98 -14.67 8.07
CA ARG A 75 1.81 -15.09 6.94
C ARG A 75 2.01 -16.61 6.87
N ALA A 76 2.12 -17.24 8.02
CA ALA A 76 2.29 -18.70 8.11
C ALA A 76 1.05 -19.46 7.64
N GLU A 77 -0.15 -18.91 7.85
CA GLU A 77 -1.42 -19.51 7.43
C GLU A 77 -1.67 -19.37 5.94
N ALA A 78 -1.15 -18.30 5.34
CA ALA A 78 -1.36 -18.01 3.94
C ALA A 78 -0.38 -18.73 3.02
N GLY A 79 0.70 -19.23 3.57
CA GLY A 79 1.72 -19.96 2.84
C GLY A 79 1.36 -21.40 2.61
#